data_a884e4f5b4dea61e5dc671fbaa9e3289
#
_entry.id   a884e4f5b4dea61e5dc671fbaa9e3289
#
_cell.length_a   1.000
_cell.length_b   1.000
_cell.length_c   1.000
_cell.angle_alpha   90.00
_cell.angle_beta   90.00
_cell.angle_gamma   90.00
#
_symmetry.space_group_name_H-M   'P 1'
#
loop_
_entity.id
_entity.type
_entity.pdbx_description
1 polymer ?
#
loop_
_entity_poly.entity_id
_entity_poly.type
_entity_poly.pdbx_seq_one_letter_code
_entity_poly.pdbx_strand_id
1 'polypeptide(L)'
;MRFFSIFFAGILLSSLIGWETDFEDAKKKAEKENKLILLNFSGSDWCGPCIRLQDEIFGSTFFKNFADSNLVLINADFPRLKRNQLSKEQQKKNDKLADKYNPQGSFPFTVLLDAKGKVIKTWDGFPNATAEQFTRQLKDLINDRK
;
A
#
# COMPACT_ATOMS: atom_id res chain seq x y z
N MET A 1 -49.25 -6.97 -24.98
CA MET A 1 -48.24 -6.17 -24.28
C MET A 1 -47.17 -7.11 -23.71
N ARG A 2 -45.98 -7.10 -24.31
CA ARG A 2 -44.87 -7.95 -23.91
C ARG A 2 -43.96 -7.07 -23.02
N PHE A 3 -43.89 -7.35 -21.72
CA PHE A 3 -42.96 -6.71 -20.79
C PHE A 3 -41.58 -7.34 -20.99
N PHE A 4 -40.67 -6.57 -21.57
CA PHE A 4 -39.26 -6.91 -21.65
C PHE A 4 -38.61 -6.55 -20.29
N SER A 5 -38.37 -7.57 -19.46
CA SER A 5 -37.64 -7.42 -18.20
C SER A 5 -36.14 -7.34 -18.55
N ILE A 6 -35.57 -6.15 -18.48
CA ILE A 6 -34.13 -5.95 -18.62
C ILE A 6 -33.48 -6.35 -17.29
N PHE A 7 -32.89 -7.53 -17.29
CA PHE A 7 -32.02 -7.98 -16.21
C PHE A 7 -30.71 -7.21 -16.29
N PHE A 8 -30.55 -6.23 -15.39
CA PHE A 8 -29.28 -5.52 -15.20
C PHE A 8 -28.35 -6.46 -14.42
N ALA A 9 -27.53 -7.23 -15.12
CA ALA A 9 -26.46 -8.01 -14.52
C ALA A 9 -25.38 -7.03 -14.02
N GLY A 10 -25.44 -6.73 -12.75
CA GLY A 10 -24.39 -5.98 -12.05
C GLY A 10 -23.09 -6.78 -12.13
N ILE A 11 -22.15 -6.33 -12.94
CA ILE A 11 -20.78 -6.85 -12.94
C ILE A 11 -20.15 -6.40 -11.61
N LEU A 12 -20.08 -7.31 -10.65
CA LEU A 12 -19.22 -7.17 -9.47
C LEU A 12 -17.78 -7.19 -9.98
N LEU A 13 -17.22 -6.00 -10.24
CA LEU A 13 -15.79 -5.83 -10.38
C LEU A 13 -15.17 -6.15 -9.01
N SER A 14 -14.75 -7.39 -8.85
CA SER A 14 -13.85 -7.79 -7.79
C SER A 14 -12.55 -7.02 -8.00
N SER A 15 -12.36 -5.91 -7.28
CA SER A 15 -11.11 -5.18 -7.31
C SER A 15 -10.05 -6.05 -6.63
N LEU A 16 -9.17 -6.62 -7.43
CA LEU A 16 -7.94 -7.22 -6.93
C LEU A 16 -7.15 -6.10 -6.27
N ILE A 17 -6.96 -6.19 -4.95
CA ILE A 17 -6.10 -5.25 -4.22
C ILE A 17 -4.69 -5.44 -4.77
N GLY A 18 -4.31 -4.62 -5.73
CA GLY A 18 -2.97 -4.57 -6.28
C GLY A 18 -2.14 -3.52 -5.55
N TRP A 19 -0.85 -3.83 -5.33
CA TRP A 19 0.12 -2.82 -4.95
C TRP A 19 0.51 -2.00 -6.17
N GLU A 20 0.39 -0.69 -6.07
CA GLU A 20 0.81 0.24 -7.12
C GLU A 20 2.34 0.32 -7.17
N THR A 21 2.88 0.65 -8.32
CA THR A 21 4.32 0.83 -8.55
C THR A 21 4.69 2.26 -8.97
N ASP A 22 3.69 3.08 -9.29
CA ASP A 22 3.86 4.47 -9.64
C ASP A 22 3.20 5.38 -8.59
N PHE A 23 3.99 6.28 -8.02
CA PHE A 23 3.52 7.14 -6.92
C PHE A 23 2.57 8.25 -7.39
N GLU A 24 2.77 8.78 -8.58
CA GLU A 24 1.87 9.80 -9.13
C GLU A 24 0.50 9.24 -9.44
N ASP A 25 0.46 8.02 -9.98
CA ASP A 25 -0.81 7.32 -10.21
C ASP A 25 -1.49 6.91 -8.89
N ALA A 26 -0.71 6.50 -7.89
CA ALA A 26 -1.22 6.24 -6.54
C ALA A 26 -1.87 7.50 -5.92
N LYS A 27 -1.27 8.67 -6.07
CA LYS A 27 -1.85 9.94 -5.59
C LYS A 27 -3.16 10.30 -6.30
N LYS A 28 -3.20 10.20 -7.62
CA LYS A 28 -4.42 10.44 -8.41
C LYS A 28 -5.55 9.50 -7.99
N LYS A 29 -5.23 8.22 -7.81
CA LYS A 29 -6.19 7.22 -7.35
C LYS A 29 -6.69 7.51 -5.94
N ALA A 30 -5.80 7.85 -5.02
CA ALA A 30 -6.14 8.20 -3.65
C ALA A 30 -7.05 9.45 -3.57
N GLU A 31 -6.76 10.46 -4.37
CA GLU A 31 -7.60 11.66 -4.46
C GLU A 31 -8.98 11.35 -5.03
N LYS A 32 -9.04 10.62 -6.15
CA LYS A 32 -10.30 10.22 -6.80
C LYS A 32 -11.20 9.36 -5.90
N GLU A 33 -10.59 8.44 -5.15
CA GLU A 33 -11.30 7.48 -4.30
C GLU A 33 -11.44 7.94 -2.84
N ASN A 34 -10.94 9.12 -2.51
CA ASN A 34 -10.90 9.67 -1.14
C ASN A 34 -10.25 8.71 -0.14
N LYS A 35 -9.09 8.16 -0.52
CA LYS A 35 -8.29 7.22 0.26
C LYS A 35 -6.96 7.83 0.71
N LEU A 36 -6.34 7.23 1.73
CA LEU A 36 -4.96 7.49 2.08
C LEU A 36 -4.03 6.57 1.30
N ILE A 37 -2.73 6.89 1.29
CA ILE A 37 -1.70 6.09 0.66
C ILE A 37 -0.88 5.41 1.75
N LEU A 38 -0.69 4.09 1.66
CA LEU A 38 0.26 3.35 2.47
C LEU A 38 1.46 2.99 1.58
N LEU A 39 2.57 3.68 1.79
CA LEU A 39 3.83 3.45 1.10
C LEU A 39 4.73 2.57 1.99
N ASN A 40 5.17 1.45 1.45
CA ASN A 40 6.10 0.56 2.12
C ASN A 40 7.43 0.47 1.36
N PHE A 41 8.53 0.58 2.08
CA PHE A 41 9.88 0.32 1.58
C PHE A 41 10.30 -1.08 2.00
N SER A 42 10.65 -1.91 1.03
CA SER A 42 10.90 -3.33 1.23
C SER A 42 12.19 -3.80 0.55
N GLY A 43 12.81 -4.79 1.14
CA GLY A 43 13.83 -5.62 0.51
C GLY A 43 13.27 -7.04 0.34
N SER A 44 12.45 -7.26 -0.68
CA SER A 44 11.58 -8.44 -0.83
C SER A 44 12.32 -9.79 -0.85
N ASP A 45 13.58 -9.80 -1.22
CA ASP A 45 14.36 -11.04 -1.37
C ASP A 45 15.56 -11.17 -0.40
N TRP A 46 15.74 -10.23 0.52
CA TRP A 46 16.85 -10.24 1.48
C TRP A 46 16.48 -9.77 2.89
N CYS A 47 15.39 -9.03 3.05
CA CYS A 47 15.01 -8.43 4.32
C CYS A 47 14.00 -9.34 5.05
N GLY A 48 14.45 -10.12 6.03
CA GLY A 48 13.58 -11.01 6.80
C GLY A 48 12.37 -10.32 7.42
N PRO A 49 12.55 -9.20 8.16
CA PRO A 49 11.41 -8.45 8.71
C PRO A 49 10.45 -7.91 7.66
N CYS A 50 10.93 -7.56 6.44
CA CYS A 50 10.07 -7.13 5.33
C CYS A 50 9.17 -8.27 4.85
N ILE A 51 9.75 -9.46 4.70
CA ILE A 51 9.03 -10.67 4.29
C ILE A 51 7.95 -11.00 5.34
N ARG A 52 8.30 -10.97 6.62
CA ARG A 52 7.33 -11.17 7.70
C ARG A 52 6.20 -10.13 7.70
N LEU A 53 6.52 -8.86 7.48
CA LEU A 53 5.52 -7.79 7.40
C LEU A 53 4.53 -8.05 6.26
N GLN A 54 5.05 -8.48 5.11
CA GLN A 54 4.22 -8.84 3.96
C GLN A 54 3.31 -10.04 4.28
N ASP A 55 3.85 -11.08 4.88
CA ASP A 55 3.11 -12.33 5.11
C ASP A 55 2.15 -12.23 6.30
N GLU A 56 2.61 -11.68 7.42
CA GLU A 56 1.86 -11.69 8.68
C GLU A 56 0.84 -10.55 8.79
N ILE A 57 1.15 -9.37 8.24
CA ILE A 57 0.29 -8.18 8.36
C ILE A 57 -0.41 -7.86 7.04
N PHE A 58 0.33 -7.50 6.00
CA PHE A 58 -0.27 -7.07 4.74
C PHE A 58 -1.00 -8.20 4.00
N GLY A 59 -0.57 -9.44 4.17
CA GLY A 59 -1.22 -10.64 3.63
C GLY A 59 -2.45 -11.10 4.40
N SER A 60 -2.71 -10.55 5.59
CA SER A 60 -3.85 -10.94 6.41
C SER A 60 -5.19 -10.50 5.83
N THR A 61 -6.24 -11.26 6.12
CA THR A 61 -7.62 -10.91 5.72
C THR A 61 -8.07 -9.59 6.36
N PHE A 62 -7.69 -9.34 7.62
CA PHE A 62 -8.01 -8.09 8.32
C PHE A 62 -7.47 -6.87 7.58
N PHE A 63 -6.18 -6.89 7.26
CA PHE A 63 -5.56 -5.78 6.56
C PHE A 63 -6.12 -5.62 5.15
N LYS A 64 -6.23 -6.71 4.38
CA LYS A 64 -6.72 -6.67 2.99
C LYS A 64 -8.11 -6.08 2.89
N ASN A 65 -9.05 -6.53 3.72
CA ASN A 65 -10.42 -6.02 3.73
C ASN A 65 -10.49 -4.54 4.07
N PHE A 66 -9.69 -4.10 5.04
CA PHE A 66 -9.61 -2.69 5.42
C PHE A 66 -8.95 -1.84 4.31
N ALA A 67 -7.84 -2.32 3.76
CA ALA A 67 -7.08 -1.61 2.75
C ALA A 67 -7.88 -1.38 1.47
N ASP A 68 -8.67 -2.36 1.05
CA ASP A 68 -9.52 -2.27 -0.15
C ASP A 68 -10.41 -1.02 -0.15
N SER A 69 -11.02 -0.71 0.98
CA SER A 69 -11.93 0.42 1.12
C SER A 69 -11.27 1.75 1.51
N ASN A 70 -10.07 1.71 2.09
CA ASN A 70 -9.50 2.88 2.77
C ASN A 70 -8.13 3.33 2.26
N LEU A 71 -7.39 2.46 1.59
CA LEU A 71 -6.00 2.70 1.23
C LEU A 71 -5.74 2.47 -0.27
N VAL A 72 -4.80 3.24 -0.79
CA VAL A 72 -4.02 2.90 -1.99
C VAL A 72 -2.67 2.40 -1.51
N LEU A 73 -2.32 1.18 -1.88
CA LEU A 73 -1.07 0.54 -1.45
C LEU A 73 0.00 0.73 -2.51
N ILE A 74 1.20 1.12 -2.10
CA ILE A 74 2.36 1.24 -2.98
C ILE A 74 3.59 0.65 -2.30
N ASN A 75 4.34 -0.17 -3.02
CA ASN A 75 5.57 -0.79 -2.52
C ASN A 75 6.79 -0.33 -3.33
N ALA A 76 7.72 0.31 -2.66
CA ALA A 76 9.04 0.62 -3.20
C ALA A 76 10.00 -0.51 -2.80
N ASP A 77 10.19 -1.46 -3.71
CA ASP A 77 11.05 -2.63 -3.49
C ASP A 77 12.49 -2.37 -3.92
N PHE A 78 13.43 -2.95 -3.18
CA PHE A 78 14.87 -2.86 -3.41
C PHE A 78 15.49 -4.27 -3.41
N PRO A 79 15.20 -5.10 -4.43
CA PRO A 79 15.71 -6.46 -4.50
C PRO A 79 17.22 -6.49 -4.74
N ARG A 80 17.88 -7.51 -4.20
CA ARG A 80 19.34 -7.74 -4.36
C ARG A 80 19.66 -8.88 -5.32
N LEU A 81 18.78 -9.88 -5.41
CA LEU A 81 19.00 -11.01 -6.30
C LEU A 81 18.86 -10.57 -7.75
N LYS A 82 19.81 -10.98 -8.58
CA LYS A 82 19.89 -10.60 -10.00
C LYS A 82 18.60 -10.92 -10.77
N ARG A 83 17.99 -12.08 -10.47
CA ARG A 83 16.71 -12.48 -11.08
C ARG A 83 15.51 -11.61 -10.73
N ASN A 84 15.59 -10.84 -9.64
CA ASN A 84 14.53 -9.98 -9.15
C ASN A 84 14.78 -8.49 -9.42
N GLN A 85 15.85 -8.17 -10.16
CA GLN A 85 16.20 -6.78 -10.48
C GLN A 85 15.06 -6.09 -11.22
N LEU A 86 14.74 -4.89 -10.78
CA LEU A 86 13.75 -4.04 -11.41
C LEU A 86 14.32 -3.40 -12.69
N SER A 87 13.44 -2.89 -13.56
CA SER A 87 13.87 -2.02 -14.65
C SER A 87 14.60 -0.78 -14.09
N LYS A 88 15.49 -0.21 -14.85
CA LYS A 88 16.20 1.03 -14.44
C LYS A 88 15.23 2.18 -14.17
N GLU A 89 14.13 2.24 -14.90
CA GLU A 89 13.08 3.24 -14.69
C GLU A 89 12.39 3.05 -13.34
N GLN A 90 11.98 1.83 -13.02
CA GLN A 90 11.34 1.54 -11.73
C GLN A 90 12.30 1.75 -10.57
N GLN A 91 13.55 1.32 -10.69
CA GLN A 91 14.58 1.57 -9.67
C GLN A 91 14.72 3.05 -9.38
N LYS A 92 14.80 3.89 -10.43
CA LYS A 92 14.89 5.34 -10.29
C LYS A 92 13.66 5.96 -9.60
N LYS A 93 12.46 5.44 -9.87
CA LYS A 93 11.23 5.86 -9.17
C LYS A 93 11.30 5.52 -7.68
N ASN A 94 11.73 4.30 -7.34
CA ASN A 94 11.88 3.85 -5.96
C ASN A 94 12.97 4.64 -5.21
N ASP A 95 14.10 4.92 -5.87
CA ASP A 95 15.18 5.74 -5.29
C ASP A 95 14.68 7.16 -4.92
N LYS A 96 13.91 7.80 -5.80
CA LYS A 96 13.32 9.11 -5.51
C LYS A 96 12.35 9.08 -4.34
N LEU A 97 11.57 8.01 -4.19
CA LEU A 97 10.70 7.83 -3.03
C LEU A 97 11.50 7.65 -1.75
N ALA A 98 12.58 6.87 -1.81
CA ALA A 98 13.46 6.66 -0.67
C ALA A 98 14.16 7.96 -0.25
N ASP A 99 14.68 8.74 -1.18
CA ASP A 99 15.30 10.04 -0.91
C ASP A 99 14.35 10.99 -0.18
N LYS A 100 13.06 10.94 -0.52
CA LYS A 100 12.04 11.82 0.06
C LYS A 100 11.48 11.32 1.40
N TYR A 101 11.15 10.02 1.48
CA TYR A 101 10.37 9.48 2.60
C TYR A 101 11.13 8.53 3.52
N ASN A 102 12.28 8.00 3.06
CA ASN A 102 13.11 7.07 3.81
C ASN A 102 14.62 7.38 3.64
N PRO A 103 15.04 8.62 3.92
CA PRO A 103 16.43 9.03 3.71
C PRO A 103 17.43 8.26 4.59
N GLN A 104 16.99 7.69 5.72
CA GLN A 104 17.82 6.85 6.58
C GLN A 104 18.07 5.45 6.00
N GLY A 105 17.29 5.01 5.01
CA GLY A 105 17.40 3.68 4.42
C GLY A 105 16.99 2.55 5.37
N SER A 106 15.93 2.75 6.15
CA SER A 106 15.36 1.71 7.04
C SER A 106 14.51 0.72 6.26
N PHE A 107 14.61 -0.57 6.62
CA PHE A 107 13.83 -1.65 6.01
C PHE A 107 13.32 -2.65 7.07
N PRO A 108 12.02 -3.00 7.08
CA PRO A 108 10.96 -2.32 6.35
C PRO A 108 10.74 -0.90 6.91
N PHE A 109 10.25 -0.01 6.07
CA PHE A 109 9.81 1.31 6.51
C PHE A 109 8.45 1.61 5.88
N THR A 110 7.45 1.88 6.70
CA THR A 110 6.07 2.10 6.25
C THR A 110 5.65 3.53 6.55
N VAL A 111 5.04 4.18 5.58
CA VAL A 111 4.60 5.57 5.66
C VAL A 111 3.13 5.68 5.26
N LEU A 112 2.32 6.24 6.14
CA LEU A 112 0.95 6.63 5.82
C LEU A 112 0.94 8.08 5.35
N LEU A 113 0.38 8.32 4.17
CA LEU A 113 0.33 9.61 3.51
C LEU A 113 -1.11 10.02 3.19
N ASP A 114 -1.37 11.31 3.12
CA ASP A 114 -2.58 11.79 2.44
C ASP A 114 -2.43 11.70 0.91
N ALA A 115 -3.51 11.98 0.18
CA ALA A 115 -3.52 11.91 -1.28
C ALA A 115 -2.57 12.92 -1.96
N LYS A 116 -2.10 13.94 -1.23
CA LYS A 116 -1.12 14.92 -1.71
C LYS A 116 0.32 14.51 -1.43
N GLY A 117 0.52 13.41 -0.71
CA GLY A 117 1.84 12.90 -0.33
C GLY A 117 2.40 13.50 0.95
N LYS A 118 1.57 14.12 1.80
CA LYS A 118 1.97 14.60 3.12
C LYS A 118 1.98 13.45 4.11
N VAL A 119 3.05 13.33 4.89
CA VAL A 119 3.22 12.28 5.91
C VAL A 119 2.24 12.48 7.07
N ILE A 120 1.52 11.42 7.41
CA ILE A 120 0.62 11.33 8.55
C ILE A 120 1.28 10.55 9.68
N LYS A 121 1.86 9.39 9.37
CA LYS A 121 2.47 8.47 10.32
C LYS A 121 3.55 7.63 9.65
N THR A 122 4.57 7.25 10.44
CA THR A 122 5.62 6.32 9.98
C THR A 122 5.78 5.18 10.98
N TRP A 123 6.21 4.02 10.48
CA TRP A 123 6.64 2.87 11.26
C TRP A 123 8.01 2.44 10.75
N ASP A 124 9.00 2.48 11.63
CA ASP A 124 10.37 2.04 11.35
C ASP A 124 10.53 0.59 11.82
N GLY A 125 10.87 -0.28 10.90
CA GLY A 125 10.98 -1.71 11.15
C GLY A 125 9.63 -2.44 11.14
N PHE A 126 9.68 -3.72 11.56
CA PHE A 126 8.48 -4.52 11.76
C PHE A 126 7.66 -3.95 12.92
N PRO A 127 6.39 -3.59 12.73
CA PRO A 127 5.57 -3.06 13.83
C PRO A 127 5.38 -4.14 14.90
N ASN A 128 5.57 -3.75 16.15
CA ASN A 128 5.33 -4.65 17.29
C ASN A 128 3.81 -4.77 17.55
N ALA A 129 3.10 -5.33 16.57
CA ALA A 129 1.65 -5.42 16.55
C ALA A 129 1.19 -6.63 15.72
N THR A 130 0.04 -7.17 16.06
CA THR A 130 -0.64 -8.13 15.20
C THR A 130 -1.27 -7.42 13.99
N ALA A 131 -1.70 -8.19 12.98
CA ALA A 131 -2.40 -7.63 11.82
C ALA A 131 -3.66 -6.84 12.22
N GLU A 132 -4.42 -7.34 13.21
CA GLU A 132 -5.59 -6.65 13.75
C GLU A 132 -5.23 -5.34 14.43
N GLN A 133 -4.21 -5.36 15.28
CA GLN A 133 -3.76 -4.17 16.01
C GLN A 133 -3.23 -3.11 15.05
N PHE A 134 -2.42 -3.50 14.07
CA PHE A 134 -1.92 -2.59 13.04
C PHE A 134 -3.05 -1.98 12.22
N THR A 135 -4.00 -2.81 11.78
CA THR A 135 -5.17 -2.35 11.02
C THR A 135 -6.04 -1.39 11.85
N ARG A 136 -6.19 -1.65 13.15
CA ARG A 136 -6.92 -0.76 14.07
C ARG A 136 -6.23 0.58 14.21
N GLN A 137 -4.91 0.62 14.35
CA GLN A 137 -4.15 1.88 14.37
C GLN A 137 -4.40 2.71 13.10
N LEU A 138 -4.38 2.07 11.93
CA LEU A 138 -4.70 2.75 10.67
C LEU A 138 -6.12 3.31 10.66
N LYS A 139 -7.09 2.53 11.14
CA LYS A 139 -8.49 2.96 11.23
C LYS A 139 -8.67 4.18 12.12
N ASP A 140 -8.01 4.20 13.27
CA ASP A 140 -8.07 5.32 14.22
C ASP A 140 -7.47 6.58 13.59
N LEU A 141 -6.31 6.47 12.94
CA LEU A 141 -5.67 7.59 12.22
C LEU A 141 -6.53 8.16 11.09
N ILE A 142 -7.34 7.32 10.43
CA ILE A 142 -8.27 7.79 9.39
C ILE A 142 -9.47 8.50 10.01
N ASN A 143 -10.02 7.97 11.10
CA ASN A 143 -11.19 8.53 11.78
C ASN A 143 -10.90 9.89 12.42
N ASP A 144 -9.71 10.05 13.01
CA ASP A 144 -9.27 11.32 13.63
C ASP A 144 -9.10 12.46 12.63
N ARG A 145 -9.18 12.18 11.33
CA ARG A 145 -9.03 13.16 10.23
C ARG A 145 -10.36 13.57 9.57
N LYS A 146 -11.45 12.95 9.96
CA LYS A 146 -12.82 13.28 9.47
C LYS A 146 -13.47 14.34 10.35
#